data_f150c67f171b5d5b59c5ddb19ef82665
#
_entry.id   f150c67f171b5d5b59c5ddb19ef82665
#
_cell.length_a   1.000
_cell.length_b   1.000
_cell.length_c   1.000
_cell.angle_alpha   90.00
_cell.angle_beta   90.00
_cell.angle_gamma   90.00
#
_symmetry.space_group_name_H-M   'P 1'
#
loop_
_entity.id
_entity.type
_entity.pdbx_description
1 polymer ?
#
loop_
_entity_poly.entity_id
_entity_poly.type
_entity_poly.pdbx_seq_one_letter_code
_entity_poly.pdbx_strand_id
1 'polypeptide(L)'
;MNIKAFKMDGLGNDFVIIDQRSQNYNLTKDQIIKICDRNFIGCDQLIFIQNNNKKDAELEFYNSDGSISGACGNGTRCVADLLSKENNDKEIILWTSSGALKSQILDNNLVETEIGVPKTNWNEIPLNKNLDTKNLNIKIVNKNNIEHIGGTSVNVGNPHVVFFVDNIEEYDLKKIGPEIENHNYFPEKCNVTLAKVISKKLIKVKVWERGAGLTKACGTAACATAVAANINGLTDKKTDIEFALGKLSITIDANNSIHMKGPVSDIRNIEINI
;
A
#
# COMPACT_ATOMS: atom_id res chain seq x y z
N MET A 1 -8.87 -25.12 -17.10
CA MET A 1 -10.04 -24.28 -16.74
C MET A 1 -9.85 -22.92 -17.40
N ASN A 2 -10.90 -22.38 -18.07
CA ASN A 2 -10.81 -21.03 -18.67
C ASN A 2 -11.50 -20.03 -17.72
N ILE A 3 -10.76 -19.00 -17.29
CA ILE A 3 -11.24 -17.98 -16.34
C ILE A 3 -11.15 -16.63 -17.04
N LYS A 4 -12.26 -15.89 -17.09
CA LYS A 4 -12.25 -14.48 -17.49
C LYS A 4 -11.78 -13.63 -16.31
N ALA A 5 -10.84 -12.73 -16.57
CA ALA A 5 -10.25 -11.89 -15.55
C ALA A 5 -9.92 -10.50 -16.11
N PHE A 6 -9.55 -9.60 -15.22
CA PHE A 6 -9.10 -8.25 -15.58
C PHE A 6 -7.64 -8.06 -15.15
N LYS A 7 -6.91 -7.30 -15.94
CA LYS A 7 -5.56 -6.82 -15.60
C LYS A 7 -5.61 -5.31 -15.43
N MET A 8 -5.17 -4.83 -14.28
CA MET A 8 -5.09 -3.41 -13.94
C MET A 8 -3.82 -3.12 -13.14
N ASP A 9 -3.45 -1.86 -13.05
CA ASP A 9 -2.43 -1.41 -12.11
C ASP A 9 -2.80 -0.09 -11.43
N GLY A 10 -2.26 0.11 -10.23
CA GLY A 10 -2.30 1.35 -9.49
C GLY A 10 -0.88 1.85 -9.23
N LEU A 11 -0.40 2.77 -10.08
CA LEU A 11 0.94 3.33 -10.00
C LEU A 11 2.06 2.28 -10.16
N GLY A 12 1.86 1.33 -11.11
CA GLY A 12 2.82 0.28 -11.43
C GLY A 12 2.85 -0.91 -10.48
N ASN A 13 1.98 -0.94 -9.47
CA ASN A 13 1.63 -2.13 -8.71
C ASN A 13 0.47 -2.81 -9.43
N ASP A 14 0.70 -3.96 -10.05
CA ASP A 14 -0.22 -4.57 -11.00
C ASP A 14 -0.95 -5.79 -10.44
N PHE A 15 -2.19 -5.94 -10.89
CA PHE A 15 -3.15 -6.91 -10.37
C PHE A 15 -3.76 -7.76 -11.48
N VAL A 16 -3.98 -9.03 -11.18
CA VAL A 16 -4.98 -9.86 -11.86
C VAL A 16 -6.21 -9.90 -10.96
N ILE A 17 -7.37 -9.51 -11.51
CA ILE A 17 -8.62 -9.41 -10.79
C ILE A 17 -9.59 -10.45 -11.37
N ILE A 18 -10.08 -11.36 -10.54
CA ILE A 18 -11.04 -12.40 -10.91
C ILE A 18 -12.35 -12.14 -10.18
N ASP A 19 -13.42 -11.95 -10.95
CA ASP A 19 -14.76 -11.75 -10.40
C ASP A 19 -15.41 -13.11 -10.11
N GLN A 20 -15.64 -13.39 -8.84
CA GLN A 20 -16.29 -14.59 -8.35
C GLN A 20 -17.74 -14.38 -7.91
N ARG A 21 -18.30 -13.19 -8.15
CA ARG A 21 -19.68 -12.89 -7.71
C ARG A 21 -20.72 -13.78 -8.39
N SER A 22 -20.49 -14.19 -9.64
CA SER A 22 -21.39 -15.08 -10.40
C SER A 22 -20.92 -16.52 -10.48
N GLN A 23 -19.63 -16.78 -10.37
CA GLN A 23 -19.01 -18.10 -10.50
C GLN A 23 -17.79 -18.22 -9.58
N ASN A 24 -17.78 -19.19 -8.69
CA ASN A 24 -16.67 -19.46 -7.79
C ASN A 24 -15.57 -20.29 -8.48
N TYR A 25 -14.30 -19.88 -8.31
CA TYR A 25 -13.13 -20.59 -8.78
C TYR A 25 -12.25 -20.97 -7.58
N ASN A 26 -12.23 -22.26 -7.23
CA ASN A 26 -11.39 -22.77 -6.14
C ASN A 26 -9.96 -22.99 -6.66
N LEU A 27 -9.17 -21.91 -6.71
CA LEU A 27 -7.77 -21.99 -7.11
C LEU A 27 -6.91 -22.51 -5.98
N THR A 28 -6.03 -23.47 -6.31
CA THR A 28 -4.98 -23.90 -5.38
C THR A 28 -3.88 -22.85 -5.24
N LYS A 29 -3.09 -22.94 -4.17
CA LYS A 29 -1.95 -22.08 -3.97
C LYS A 29 -0.99 -22.08 -5.17
N ASP A 30 -0.70 -23.25 -5.73
CA ASP A 30 0.19 -23.39 -6.88
C ASP A 30 -0.37 -22.71 -8.14
N GLN A 31 -1.70 -22.75 -8.34
CA GLN A 31 -2.36 -22.06 -9.43
C GLN A 31 -2.27 -20.53 -9.26
N ILE A 32 -2.44 -20.00 -8.05
CA ILE A 32 -2.26 -18.58 -7.75
C ILE A 32 -0.82 -18.15 -8.05
N ILE A 33 0.18 -18.89 -7.56
CA ILE A 33 1.60 -18.62 -7.85
C ILE A 33 1.86 -18.61 -9.35
N LYS A 34 1.31 -19.59 -10.09
CA LYS A 34 1.45 -19.68 -11.54
C LYS A 34 0.83 -18.48 -12.26
N ILE A 35 -0.36 -18.01 -11.85
CA ILE A 35 -1.00 -16.83 -12.43
C ILE A 35 -0.14 -15.58 -12.19
N CYS A 36 0.45 -15.47 -11.00
CA CYS A 36 1.30 -14.33 -10.64
C CYS A 36 2.70 -14.37 -11.29
N ASP A 37 3.13 -15.54 -11.81
CA ASP A 37 4.43 -15.67 -12.49
C ASP A 37 4.50 -14.77 -13.72
N ARG A 38 5.55 -13.93 -13.79
CA ARG A 38 5.81 -12.98 -14.89
C ARG A 38 6.04 -13.67 -16.24
N ASN A 39 6.36 -14.95 -16.26
CA ASN A 39 6.49 -15.76 -17.48
C ASN A 39 5.15 -16.35 -17.96
N PHE A 40 4.07 -16.20 -17.19
CA PHE A 40 2.72 -16.64 -17.55
C PHE A 40 1.79 -15.43 -17.77
N ILE A 41 0.97 -15.05 -16.78
CA ILE A 41 0.16 -13.81 -16.83
C ILE A 41 0.93 -12.66 -16.15
N GLY A 42 1.45 -12.92 -14.97
CA GLY A 42 2.28 -12.02 -14.14
C GLY A 42 1.48 -10.92 -13.45
N CYS A 43 1.61 -10.82 -12.14
CA CYS A 43 1.12 -9.70 -11.35
C CYS A 43 1.83 -9.65 -10.00
N ASP A 44 1.76 -8.50 -9.33
CA ASP A 44 2.22 -8.38 -7.94
C ASP A 44 1.26 -9.07 -6.98
N GLN A 45 -0.05 -8.96 -7.24
CA GLN A 45 -1.09 -9.62 -6.44
C GLN A 45 -2.27 -10.06 -7.32
N LEU A 46 -2.91 -11.16 -6.91
CA LEU A 46 -4.20 -11.61 -7.43
C LEU A 46 -5.31 -11.17 -6.48
N ILE A 47 -6.42 -10.67 -7.03
CA ILE A 47 -7.57 -10.19 -6.26
C ILE A 47 -8.80 -10.99 -6.68
N PHE A 48 -9.53 -11.54 -5.71
CA PHE A 48 -10.88 -12.05 -5.92
C PHE A 48 -11.91 -11.00 -5.50
N ILE A 49 -12.92 -10.79 -6.36
CA ILE A 49 -14.12 -10.04 -6.02
C ILE A 49 -15.20 -11.08 -5.65
N GLN A 50 -15.71 -10.99 -4.44
CA GLN A 50 -16.71 -11.90 -3.90
C GLN A 50 -18.00 -11.16 -3.56
N ASN A 51 -19.13 -11.90 -3.48
CA ASN A 51 -20.39 -11.32 -3.01
C ASN A 51 -20.29 -10.91 -1.55
N ASN A 52 -20.84 -9.75 -1.23
CA ASN A 52 -21.01 -9.29 0.13
C ASN A 52 -22.44 -8.83 0.37
N ASN A 53 -23.10 -9.38 1.40
CA ASN A 53 -24.50 -9.05 1.73
C ASN A 53 -24.67 -7.64 2.33
N LYS A 54 -23.56 -6.94 2.61
CA LYS A 54 -23.60 -5.64 3.29
C LYS A 54 -23.37 -4.47 2.34
N LYS A 55 -22.56 -4.66 1.27
CA LYS A 55 -22.15 -3.61 0.34
C LYS A 55 -21.77 -4.18 -1.03
N ASP A 56 -21.10 -3.39 -1.85
CA ASP A 56 -20.88 -3.69 -3.26
C ASP A 56 -20.10 -4.98 -3.51
N ALA A 57 -19.03 -5.23 -2.78
CA ALA A 57 -18.26 -6.47 -2.87
C ALA A 57 -17.32 -6.69 -1.67
N GLU A 58 -16.83 -7.92 -1.53
CA GLU A 58 -15.72 -8.30 -0.65
C GLU A 58 -14.49 -8.63 -1.49
N LEU A 59 -13.31 -8.22 -1.00
CA LEU A 59 -12.05 -8.45 -1.67
C LEU A 59 -11.16 -9.38 -0.86
N GLU A 60 -10.59 -10.35 -1.55
CA GLU A 60 -9.56 -11.21 -1.03
C GLU A 60 -8.29 -11.03 -1.87
N PHE A 61 -7.17 -10.77 -1.21
CA PHE A 61 -5.89 -10.48 -1.86
C PHE A 61 -4.90 -11.60 -1.63
N TYR A 62 -4.22 -12.01 -2.70
CA TYR A 62 -3.14 -12.98 -2.65
C TYR A 62 -1.85 -12.38 -3.19
N ASN A 63 -0.77 -12.54 -2.45
CA ASN A 63 0.58 -12.22 -2.90
C ASN A 63 1.05 -13.19 -3.98
N SER A 64 2.12 -12.85 -4.69
CA SER A 64 2.70 -13.69 -5.75
C SER A 64 3.24 -15.04 -5.25
N ASP A 65 3.47 -15.20 -3.95
CA ASP A 65 3.84 -16.47 -3.30
C ASP A 65 2.63 -17.31 -2.86
N GLY A 66 1.42 -16.87 -3.19
CA GLY A 66 0.16 -17.50 -2.84
C GLY A 66 -0.27 -17.31 -1.37
N SER A 67 0.41 -16.46 -0.61
CA SER A 67 -0.02 -16.08 0.74
C SER A 67 -1.14 -15.04 0.69
N ILE A 68 -2.03 -15.05 1.69
CA ILE A 68 -3.10 -14.07 1.81
C ILE A 68 -2.53 -12.75 2.31
N SER A 69 -2.98 -11.63 1.72
CA SER A 69 -2.73 -10.27 2.17
C SER A 69 -4.01 -9.67 2.76
N GLY A 70 -3.89 -8.90 3.85
CA GLY A 70 -5.05 -8.34 4.54
C GLY A 70 -5.80 -7.27 3.75
N ALA A 71 -5.10 -6.42 3.03
CA ALA A 71 -5.64 -5.39 2.15
C ALA A 71 -4.53 -4.80 1.26
N CYS A 72 -4.94 -4.20 0.14
CA CYS A 72 -4.06 -3.44 -0.74
C CYS A 72 -4.79 -2.21 -1.27
N GLY A 73 -4.40 -1.01 -0.83
CA GLY A 73 -5.06 0.23 -1.23
C GLY A 73 -4.98 0.51 -2.73
N ASN A 74 -3.89 0.11 -3.41
CA ASN A 74 -3.76 0.23 -4.87
C ASN A 74 -4.75 -0.70 -5.57
N GLY A 75 -4.83 -1.97 -5.14
CA GLY A 75 -5.78 -2.96 -5.67
C GLY A 75 -7.22 -2.56 -5.41
N THR A 76 -7.53 -2.05 -4.21
CA THR A 76 -8.86 -1.53 -3.86
C THR A 76 -9.31 -0.42 -4.81
N ARG A 77 -8.42 0.53 -5.18
CA ARG A 77 -8.74 1.57 -6.17
C ARG A 77 -9.06 0.99 -7.54
N CYS A 78 -8.29 -0.01 -8.00
CA CYS A 78 -8.54 -0.68 -9.27
C CYS A 78 -9.91 -1.36 -9.30
N VAL A 79 -10.27 -2.10 -8.25
CA VAL A 79 -11.58 -2.76 -8.17
C VAL A 79 -12.71 -1.75 -8.02
N ALA A 80 -12.52 -0.67 -7.27
CA ALA A 80 -13.52 0.39 -7.16
C ALA A 80 -13.84 1.04 -8.52
N ASP A 81 -12.81 1.33 -9.34
CA ASP A 81 -13.00 1.83 -10.70
C ASP A 81 -13.70 0.82 -11.62
N LEU A 82 -13.32 -0.46 -11.51
CA LEU A 82 -13.96 -1.55 -12.27
C LEU A 82 -15.46 -1.63 -11.97
N LEU A 83 -15.84 -1.70 -10.69
CA LEU A 83 -17.24 -1.81 -10.28
C LEU A 83 -18.04 -0.54 -10.55
N SER A 84 -17.42 0.63 -10.43
CA SER A 84 -18.04 1.89 -10.80
C SER A 84 -18.44 1.94 -12.28
N LYS A 85 -17.58 1.43 -13.16
CA LYS A 85 -17.88 1.36 -14.61
C LYS A 85 -18.97 0.33 -14.94
N GLU A 86 -19.12 -0.70 -14.11
CA GLU A 86 -20.19 -1.69 -14.22
C GLU A 86 -21.55 -1.12 -13.79
N ASN A 87 -21.58 -0.45 -12.62
CA ASN A 87 -22.82 -0.03 -11.96
C ASN A 87 -23.20 1.44 -12.24
N ASN A 88 -22.31 2.21 -12.88
CA ASN A 88 -22.40 3.66 -13.05
C ASN A 88 -22.55 4.43 -11.72
N ASP A 89 -21.97 3.88 -10.63
CA ASP A 89 -21.93 4.49 -9.30
C ASP A 89 -20.55 5.06 -9.02
N LYS A 90 -20.48 6.29 -8.54
CA LYS A 90 -19.22 6.97 -8.20
C LYS A 90 -18.73 6.71 -6.79
N GLU A 91 -19.53 6.09 -5.95
CA GLU A 91 -19.18 5.71 -4.58
C GLU A 91 -19.26 4.20 -4.42
N ILE A 92 -18.11 3.56 -4.16
CA ILE A 92 -17.98 2.10 -4.02
C ILE A 92 -17.45 1.77 -2.62
N ILE A 93 -18.10 0.84 -1.92
CA ILE A 93 -17.69 0.35 -0.61
C ILE A 93 -17.28 -1.10 -0.71
N LEU A 94 -15.99 -1.37 -0.53
CA LEU A 94 -15.37 -2.69 -0.61
C LEU A 94 -14.99 -3.19 0.78
N TRP A 95 -15.30 -4.44 1.07
CA TRP A 95 -14.90 -5.10 2.31
C TRP A 95 -13.59 -5.86 2.10
N THR A 96 -12.72 -5.82 3.10
CA THR A 96 -11.48 -6.57 3.19
C THR A 96 -11.38 -7.21 4.57
N SER A 97 -10.43 -8.10 4.79
CA SER A 97 -10.16 -8.64 6.12
C SER A 97 -9.74 -7.55 7.14
N SER A 98 -9.30 -6.39 6.65
CA SER A 98 -8.95 -5.23 7.48
C SER A 98 -10.12 -4.25 7.73
N GLY A 99 -11.31 -4.52 7.16
CA GLY A 99 -12.51 -3.70 7.28
C GLY A 99 -13.01 -3.13 5.96
N ALA A 100 -14.02 -2.27 6.06
CA ALA A 100 -14.62 -1.60 4.90
C ALA A 100 -13.75 -0.44 4.44
N LEU A 101 -13.56 -0.34 3.12
CA LEU A 101 -12.87 0.75 2.45
C LEU A 101 -13.85 1.46 1.51
N LYS A 102 -14.09 2.74 1.76
CA LYS A 102 -14.93 3.60 0.93
C LYS A 102 -14.06 4.27 -0.13
N SER A 103 -14.46 4.13 -1.40
CA SER A 103 -13.77 4.74 -2.54
C SER A 103 -14.70 5.66 -3.30
N GLN A 104 -14.17 6.83 -3.68
CA GLN A 104 -14.82 7.81 -4.55
C GLN A 104 -14.11 7.83 -5.90
N ILE A 105 -14.85 7.58 -6.97
CA ILE A 105 -14.34 7.63 -8.33
C ILE A 105 -14.40 9.09 -8.81
N LEU A 106 -13.24 9.56 -9.25
CA LEU A 106 -13.05 10.92 -9.75
C LEU A 106 -12.84 10.91 -11.28
N ASP A 107 -12.79 12.09 -11.88
CA ASP A 107 -12.49 12.19 -13.32
C ASP A 107 -11.02 11.81 -13.62
N ASN A 108 -10.72 11.44 -14.86
CA ASN A 108 -9.37 11.10 -15.34
C ASN A 108 -8.73 9.87 -14.67
N ASN A 109 -9.49 8.80 -14.47
CA ASN A 109 -9.01 7.55 -13.87
C ASN A 109 -8.37 7.75 -12.48
N LEU A 110 -8.81 8.75 -11.73
CA LEU A 110 -8.40 8.98 -10.35
C LEU A 110 -9.43 8.38 -9.40
N VAL A 111 -8.95 7.68 -8.40
CA VAL A 111 -9.77 7.11 -7.32
C VAL A 111 -9.21 7.57 -5.98
N GLU A 112 -10.09 8.05 -5.10
CA GLU A 112 -9.79 8.36 -3.72
C GLU A 112 -10.39 7.31 -2.81
N THR A 113 -9.57 6.69 -1.95
CA THR A 113 -10.01 5.66 -0.99
C THR A 113 -9.74 6.13 0.43
N GLU A 114 -10.74 6.03 1.30
CA GLU A 114 -10.60 6.25 2.73
C GLU A 114 -9.91 5.02 3.36
N ILE A 115 -8.74 5.25 3.96
CA ILE A 115 -7.90 4.21 4.56
C ILE A 115 -8.23 4.02 6.05
N GLY A 116 -8.76 5.07 6.69
CA GLY A 116 -9.09 5.10 8.11
C GLY A 116 -8.10 5.90 8.95
N VAL A 117 -8.22 5.79 10.26
CA VAL A 117 -7.43 6.58 11.22
C VAL A 117 -6.09 5.90 11.51
N PRO A 118 -4.96 6.61 11.36
CA PRO A 118 -3.65 6.06 11.67
C PRO A 118 -3.48 5.83 13.17
N LYS A 119 -2.72 4.83 13.54
CA LYS A 119 -2.35 4.55 14.92
C LYS A 119 -0.91 5.02 15.16
N THR A 120 -0.70 5.77 16.22
CA THR A 120 0.59 6.40 16.54
C THR A 120 1.09 6.05 17.93
N ASN A 121 0.29 5.36 18.74
CA ASN A 121 0.74 4.85 20.06
C ASN A 121 1.59 3.58 19.87
N TRP A 122 2.62 3.43 20.69
CA TRP A 122 3.57 2.33 20.59
C TRP A 122 2.93 0.93 20.60
N ASN A 123 1.91 0.71 21.43
CA ASN A 123 1.20 -0.57 21.56
C ASN A 123 0.25 -0.86 20.37
N GLU A 124 -0.21 0.17 19.64
CA GLU A 124 -1.04 0.03 18.45
C GLU A 124 -0.19 -0.11 17.17
N ILE A 125 1.09 0.29 17.22
CA ILE A 125 2.09 0.04 16.16
C ILE A 125 2.68 -1.37 16.29
N PRO A 126 2.33 -2.14 17.22
CA PRO A 126 2.85 -3.21 18.06
C PRO A 126 4.38 -3.18 18.24
N LEU A 127 4.91 -2.11 18.82
CA LEU A 127 6.30 -2.07 19.25
C LEU A 127 6.49 -2.95 20.50
N ASN A 128 7.69 -3.50 20.68
CA ASN A 128 8.00 -4.40 21.81
C ASN A 128 8.05 -3.71 23.18
N LYS A 129 8.07 -2.38 23.23
CA LYS A 129 8.09 -1.58 24.47
C LYS A 129 7.60 -0.15 24.23
N ASN A 130 7.33 0.58 25.31
CA ASN A 130 6.97 1.99 25.24
C ASN A 130 8.16 2.84 24.78
N LEU A 131 8.06 3.38 23.56
CA LEU A 131 9.03 4.23 22.90
C LEU A 131 8.37 5.52 22.41
N ASP A 132 9.18 6.57 22.23
CA ASP A 132 8.74 7.75 21.48
C ASP A 132 8.59 7.39 19.99
N THR A 133 7.37 7.23 19.54
CA THR A 133 7.06 6.82 18.16
C THR A 133 7.39 7.89 17.13
N LYS A 134 7.57 9.16 17.53
CA LYS A 134 8.05 10.24 16.65
C LYS A 134 9.54 10.12 16.36
N ASN A 135 10.30 9.57 17.31
CA ASN A 135 11.72 9.33 17.15
C ASN A 135 12.16 8.07 17.88
N LEU A 136 12.23 6.95 17.16
CA LEU A 136 12.67 5.67 17.72
C LEU A 136 14.16 5.59 18.05
N ASN A 137 14.94 6.61 17.69
CA ASN A 137 16.41 6.64 17.83
C ASN A 137 17.09 5.43 17.15
N ILE A 138 16.53 4.95 16.04
CA ILE A 138 17.15 3.89 15.24
C ILE A 138 18.23 4.53 14.36
N LYS A 139 19.37 3.87 14.32
CA LYS A 139 20.51 4.30 13.52
C LYS A 139 20.48 3.64 12.15
N ILE A 140 20.62 4.44 11.10
CA ILE A 140 20.92 4.00 9.74
C ILE A 140 22.21 4.66 9.24
N VAL A 141 22.89 4.02 8.28
CA VAL A 141 24.17 4.50 7.77
C VAL A 141 24.07 4.67 6.26
N ASN A 142 24.52 5.81 5.75
CA ASN A 142 24.54 6.07 4.31
C ASN A 142 25.77 5.44 3.62
N LYS A 143 25.85 5.53 2.29
CA LYS A 143 26.98 5.00 1.49
C LYS A 143 28.34 5.60 1.80
N ASN A 144 28.36 6.77 2.44
CA ASN A 144 29.57 7.48 2.86
C ASN A 144 29.94 7.19 4.32
N ASN A 145 29.31 6.18 4.94
CA ASN A 145 29.44 5.83 6.36
C ASN A 145 29.02 6.95 7.34
N ILE A 146 28.15 7.87 6.91
CA ILE A 146 27.59 8.89 7.78
C ILE A 146 26.36 8.32 8.47
N GLU A 147 26.31 8.45 9.79
CA GLU A 147 25.20 7.98 10.61
C GLU A 147 24.05 8.98 10.59
N HIS A 148 22.82 8.47 10.50
CA HIS A 148 21.58 9.19 10.73
C HIS A 148 20.78 8.46 11.81
N ILE A 149 20.36 9.18 12.84
CA ILE A 149 19.55 8.63 13.94
C ILE A 149 18.15 9.22 13.83
N GLY A 150 17.15 8.36 13.86
CA GLY A 150 15.77 8.81 13.68
C GLY A 150 14.77 7.66 13.66
N GLY A 151 13.76 7.80 12.80
CA GLY A 151 12.71 6.81 12.60
C GLY A 151 11.42 7.21 13.30
N THR A 152 10.43 7.68 12.52
CA THR A 152 9.05 7.91 12.98
C THR A 152 8.22 6.69 12.64
N SER A 153 7.55 6.11 13.63
CA SER A 153 6.74 4.91 13.43
C SER A 153 5.24 5.21 13.44
N VAL A 154 4.52 4.59 12.50
CA VAL A 154 3.07 4.73 12.30
C VAL A 154 2.49 3.39 11.86
N ASN A 155 1.26 3.07 12.29
CA ASN A 155 0.49 1.94 11.77
C ASN A 155 -0.74 2.47 11.01
N VAL A 156 -0.86 2.07 9.76
CA VAL A 156 -1.98 2.39 8.85
C VAL A 156 -2.67 1.11 8.34
N GLY A 157 -2.76 0.10 9.21
CA GLY A 157 -3.17 -1.27 8.92
C GLY A 157 -2.00 -2.26 8.97
N ASN A 158 -0.78 -1.76 8.92
CA ASN A 158 0.47 -2.48 9.13
C ASN A 158 1.54 -1.52 9.67
N PRO A 159 2.60 -2.04 10.37
CA PRO A 159 3.65 -1.21 10.94
C PRO A 159 4.56 -0.60 9.85
N HIS A 160 4.86 0.68 10.01
CA HIS A 160 5.81 1.43 9.19
C HIS A 160 6.81 2.19 10.04
N VAL A 161 8.04 2.32 9.57
CA VAL A 161 9.02 3.29 10.07
C VAL A 161 9.52 4.17 8.92
N VAL A 162 9.52 5.49 9.14
CA VAL A 162 9.88 6.49 8.15
C VAL A 162 11.11 7.26 8.63
N PHE A 163 12.17 7.25 7.84
CA PHE A 163 13.37 8.03 8.06
C PHE A 163 13.37 9.25 7.13
N PHE A 164 13.34 10.43 7.71
CA PHE A 164 13.46 11.68 6.96
C PHE A 164 14.94 12.01 6.76
N VAL A 165 15.39 12.04 5.51
CA VAL A 165 16.79 12.24 5.12
C VAL A 165 16.91 13.30 4.03
N ASP A 166 18.06 13.99 3.98
CA ASP A 166 18.30 15.05 3.00
C ASP A 166 18.42 14.51 1.56
N ASN A 167 18.99 13.31 1.41
CA ASN A 167 19.15 12.68 0.11
C ASN A 167 18.95 11.16 0.17
N ILE A 168 17.82 10.68 -0.37
CA ILE A 168 17.48 9.25 -0.38
C ILE A 168 18.45 8.40 -1.24
N GLU A 169 19.12 9.00 -2.23
CA GLU A 169 20.04 8.29 -3.12
C GLU A 169 21.37 7.91 -2.45
N GLU A 170 21.68 8.56 -1.34
CA GLU A 170 22.87 8.27 -0.55
C GLU A 170 22.73 7.00 0.31
N TYR A 171 21.53 6.43 0.39
CA TYR A 171 21.27 5.23 1.19
C TYR A 171 21.06 4.01 0.31
N ASP A 172 21.60 2.86 0.72
CA ASP A 172 21.31 1.56 0.11
C ASP A 172 20.17 0.88 0.86
N LEU A 173 18.95 1.08 0.37
CA LEU A 173 17.77 0.52 1.03
C LEU A 173 17.70 -1.01 0.94
N LYS A 174 18.39 -1.65 -0.02
CA LYS A 174 18.53 -3.11 -0.07
C LYS A 174 19.35 -3.67 1.10
N LYS A 175 20.27 -2.86 1.63
CA LYS A 175 21.05 -3.20 2.82
C LYS A 175 20.32 -2.83 4.10
N ILE A 176 19.83 -1.58 4.19
CA ILE A 176 19.18 -1.04 5.41
C ILE A 176 17.81 -1.68 5.63
N GLY A 177 17.05 -1.92 4.56
CA GLY A 177 15.66 -2.42 4.63
C GLY A 177 15.52 -3.69 5.46
N PRO A 178 16.26 -4.80 5.15
CA PRO A 178 16.20 -6.03 5.93
C PRO A 178 16.62 -5.86 7.40
N GLU A 179 17.61 -5.02 7.68
CA GLU A 179 18.09 -4.77 9.04
C GLU A 179 16.98 -4.11 9.89
N ILE A 180 16.30 -3.10 9.32
CA ILE A 180 15.25 -2.35 10.01
C ILE A 180 13.92 -3.13 10.02
N GLU A 181 13.57 -3.83 8.94
CA GLU A 181 12.39 -4.72 8.91
C GLU A 181 12.39 -5.70 10.08
N ASN A 182 13.58 -6.26 10.41
CA ASN A 182 13.76 -7.24 11.48
C ASN A 182 14.30 -6.62 12.78
N HIS A 183 14.24 -5.29 12.92
CA HIS A 183 14.70 -4.62 14.12
C HIS A 183 13.87 -5.07 15.34
N ASN A 184 14.54 -5.27 16.49
CA ASN A 184 13.92 -5.81 17.70
C ASN A 184 12.76 -4.97 18.27
N TYR A 185 12.61 -3.71 17.85
CA TYR A 185 11.44 -2.89 18.21
C TYR A 185 10.16 -3.35 17.52
N PHE A 186 10.25 -4.07 16.40
CA PHE A 186 9.13 -4.51 15.59
C PHE A 186 8.99 -6.04 15.62
N PRO A 187 8.35 -6.64 16.64
CA PRO A 187 8.17 -8.09 16.71
C PRO A 187 7.37 -8.67 15.54
N GLU A 188 6.46 -7.88 14.94
CA GLU A 188 5.71 -8.24 13.74
C GLU A 188 6.39 -7.78 12.45
N LYS A 189 7.66 -7.34 12.52
CA LYS A 189 8.39 -6.67 11.44
C LYS A 189 7.70 -5.38 10.98
N CYS A 190 8.35 -4.60 10.11
CA CYS A 190 7.80 -3.34 9.60
C CYS A 190 8.19 -3.05 8.16
N ASN A 191 7.45 -2.15 7.53
CA ASN A 191 7.83 -1.52 6.27
C ASN A 191 8.77 -0.36 6.57
N VAL A 192 9.77 -0.15 5.72
CA VAL A 192 10.80 0.88 5.91
C VAL A 192 10.76 1.89 4.77
N THR A 193 10.64 3.15 5.10
CA THR A 193 10.62 4.23 4.11
C THR A 193 11.76 5.22 4.35
N LEU A 194 12.53 5.51 3.31
CA LEU A 194 13.38 6.68 3.23
C LEU A 194 12.61 7.81 2.56
N ALA A 195 12.51 8.96 3.20
CA ALA A 195 11.71 10.10 2.77
C ALA A 195 12.54 11.38 2.72
N LYS A 196 12.48 12.09 1.57
CA LYS A 196 13.03 13.42 1.40
C LYS A 196 11.89 14.43 1.30
N VAL A 197 11.80 15.33 2.25
CA VAL A 197 10.85 16.45 2.20
C VAL A 197 11.33 17.47 1.18
N ILE A 198 10.56 17.66 0.10
CA ILE A 198 10.85 18.65 -0.94
C ILE A 198 10.18 19.97 -0.62
N SER A 199 8.95 19.91 -0.09
CA SER A 199 8.17 21.08 0.35
C SER A 199 7.10 20.65 1.35
N LYS A 200 6.34 21.61 1.89
CA LYS A 200 5.17 21.33 2.74
C LYS A 200 4.10 20.47 2.06
N LYS A 201 4.16 20.30 0.73
CA LYS A 201 3.16 19.59 -0.08
C LYS A 201 3.72 18.45 -0.90
N LEU A 202 5.03 18.14 -0.79
CA LEU A 202 5.68 17.11 -1.59
C LEU A 202 6.79 16.43 -0.83
N ILE A 203 6.73 15.10 -0.78
CA ILE A 203 7.78 14.22 -0.26
C ILE A 203 8.15 13.19 -1.33
N LYS A 204 9.44 12.99 -1.57
CA LYS A 204 9.97 11.91 -2.41
C LYS A 204 10.37 10.73 -1.54
N VAL A 205 10.04 9.50 -1.95
CA VAL A 205 10.26 8.30 -1.14
C VAL A 205 10.90 7.14 -1.89
N LYS A 206 11.58 6.26 -1.14
CA LYS A 206 11.91 4.88 -1.51
C LYS A 206 11.43 3.95 -0.39
N VAL A 207 10.89 2.80 -0.77
CA VAL A 207 10.22 1.89 0.17
C VAL A 207 10.79 0.49 0.09
N TRP A 208 11.03 -0.09 1.25
CA TRP A 208 11.24 -1.51 1.47
C TRP A 208 10.01 -2.07 2.18
N GLU A 209 9.27 -2.90 1.49
CA GLU A 209 8.05 -3.51 2.06
C GLU A 209 8.36 -4.80 2.80
N ARG A 210 7.71 -4.97 3.93
CA ARG A 210 7.79 -6.14 4.79
C ARG A 210 7.48 -7.42 3.99
N GLY A 211 8.46 -8.32 3.91
CA GLY A 211 8.35 -9.60 3.19
C GLY A 211 8.43 -9.51 1.67
N ALA A 212 8.36 -8.33 1.06
CA ALA A 212 8.40 -8.14 -0.39
C ALA A 212 9.68 -7.44 -0.89
N GLY A 213 10.37 -6.71 -0.01
CA GLY A 213 11.60 -6.03 -0.35
C GLY A 213 11.41 -4.65 -0.99
N LEU A 214 12.34 -4.27 -1.87
CA LEU A 214 12.29 -2.97 -2.55
C LEU A 214 11.20 -2.95 -3.62
N THR A 215 10.18 -2.11 -3.43
CA THR A 215 9.03 -1.97 -4.34
C THR A 215 9.00 -0.62 -5.04
N LYS A 216 8.23 -0.53 -6.13
CA LYS A 216 8.14 0.69 -6.96
C LYS A 216 7.15 1.70 -6.40
N ALA A 217 6.10 1.23 -5.72
CA ALA A 217 5.07 2.04 -5.07
C ALA A 217 4.35 1.22 -4.00
N CYS A 218 4.00 1.86 -2.88
CA CYS A 218 3.28 1.26 -1.76
C CYS A 218 2.28 2.27 -1.20
N GLY A 219 0.99 1.94 -1.25
CA GLY A 219 -0.08 2.82 -0.78
C GLY A 219 0.00 3.08 0.73
N THR A 220 0.21 2.05 1.54
CA THR A 220 0.33 2.20 3.00
C THR A 220 1.59 2.97 3.40
N ALA A 221 2.70 2.80 2.67
CA ALA A 221 3.91 3.60 2.91
C ALA A 221 3.69 5.07 2.58
N ALA A 222 2.91 5.40 1.52
CA ALA A 222 2.53 6.79 1.24
C ALA A 222 1.71 7.39 2.39
N CYS A 223 0.69 6.67 2.87
CA CYS A 223 -0.14 7.09 4.00
C CYS A 223 0.70 7.29 5.27
N ALA A 224 1.51 6.31 5.64
CA ALA A 224 2.38 6.36 6.82
C ALA A 224 3.38 7.51 6.74
N THR A 225 3.97 7.76 5.55
CA THR A 225 4.91 8.86 5.33
C THR A 225 4.25 10.23 5.50
N ALA A 226 3.05 10.42 4.92
CA ALA A 226 2.31 11.68 5.08
C ALA A 226 1.94 11.94 6.55
N VAL A 227 1.49 10.91 7.27
CA VAL A 227 1.18 11.01 8.71
C VAL A 227 2.45 11.32 9.50
N ALA A 228 3.53 10.56 9.29
CA ALA A 228 4.82 10.78 9.98
C ALA A 228 5.36 12.19 9.75
N ALA A 229 5.28 12.71 8.52
CA ALA A 229 5.69 14.06 8.20
C ALA A 229 4.81 15.13 8.88
N ASN A 230 3.50 14.92 8.89
CA ASN A 230 2.55 15.86 9.49
C ASN A 230 2.72 15.96 11.02
N ILE A 231 2.83 14.82 11.74
CA ILE A 231 3.02 14.82 13.20
C ILE A 231 4.36 15.42 13.64
N ASN A 232 5.36 15.44 12.74
CA ASN A 232 6.65 16.11 12.94
C ASN A 232 6.64 17.56 12.42
N GLY A 233 5.51 18.10 11.96
CA GLY A 233 5.42 19.48 11.46
C GLY A 233 6.17 19.75 10.15
N LEU A 234 6.57 18.70 9.44
CA LEU A 234 7.34 18.80 8.19
C LEU A 234 6.45 19.14 6.99
N THR A 235 5.19 18.73 6.98
CA THR A 235 4.25 18.97 5.88
C THR A 235 2.87 19.39 6.36
N ASP A 236 2.07 19.87 5.40
CA ASP A 236 0.63 20.14 5.58
C ASP A 236 -0.14 18.80 5.67
N LYS A 237 -1.43 18.88 6.07
CA LYS A 237 -2.35 17.72 6.09
C LYS A 237 -2.64 17.14 4.70
N LYS A 238 -2.39 17.89 3.63
CA LYS A 238 -2.50 17.44 2.25
C LYS A 238 -1.13 17.47 1.61
N THR A 239 -0.62 16.28 1.24
CA THR A 239 0.75 16.09 0.79
C THR A 239 0.81 15.04 -0.32
N ASP A 240 1.53 15.33 -1.40
CA ASP A 240 1.85 14.37 -2.44
C ASP A 240 3.07 13.56 -2.03
N ILE A 241 2.97 12.25 -2.21
CA ILE A 241 4.07 11.30 -2.00
C ILE A 241 4.52 10.80 -3.36
N GLU A 242 5.75 11.14 -3.73
CA GLU A 242 6.34 10.82 -5.03
C GLU A 242 7.19 9.55 -4.97
N PHE A 243 6.79 8.58 -5.80
CA PHE A 243 7.52 7.36 -6.11
C PHE A 243 8.20 7.47 -7.48
N ALA A 244 8.98 6.47 -7.86
CA ALA A 244 9.64 6.46 -9.17
C ALA A 244 8.67 6.48 -10.36
N LEU A 245 7.45 5.94 -10.21
CA LEU A 245 6.45 5.80 -11.27
C LEU A 245 5.33 6.85 -11.20
N GLY A 246 5.33 7.76 -10.23
CA GLY A 246 4.31 8.81 -10.10
C GLY A 246 4.00 9.15 -8.65
N LYS A 247 2.80 9.71 -8.41
CA LYS A 247 2.43 10.27 -7.11
C LYS A 247 1.11 9.74 -6.58
N LEU A 248 1.04 9.62 -5.25
CA LEU A 248 -0.21 9.49 -4.50
C LEU A 248 -0.44 10.75 -3.68
N SER A 249 -1.64 11.34 -3.79
CA SER A 249 -2.02 12.47 -2.92
C SER A 249 -2.66 11.93 -1.65
N ILE A 250 -2.10 12.28 -0.50
CA ILE A 250 -2.61 11.88 0.81
C ILE A 250 -3.20 13.10 1.50
N THR A 251 -4.42 12.96 1.99
CA THR A 251 -5.09 13.99 2.80
C THR A 251 -5.44 13.40 4.17
N ILE A 252 -5.09 14.10 5.24
CA ILE A 252 -5.51 13.79 6.60
C ILE A 252 -6.62 14.76 6.94
N ASP A 253 -7.85 14.27 7.11
CA ASP A 253 -9.02 15.11 7.33
C ASP A 253 -9.12 15.68 8.78
N ALA A 254 -10.25 16.33 9.10
CA ALA A 254 -10.48 16.88 10.42
C ALA A 254 -10.64 15.81 11.51
N ASN A 255 -11.08 14.60 11.14
CA ASN A 255 -11.25 13.45 12.02
C ASN A 255 -9.99 12.60 12.12
N ASN A 256 -8.87 13.04 11.52
CA ASN A 256 -7.62 12.33 11.34
C ASN A 256 -7.76 11.05 10.47
N SER A 257 -8.83 10.89 9.68
CA SER A 257 -8.92 9.84 8.68
C SER A 257 -8.02 10.15 7.49
N ILE A 258 -7.38 9.12 6.97
CA ILE A 258 -6.48 9.21 5.81
C ILE A 258 -7.28 8.95 4.54
N HIS A 259 -7.19 9.84 3.59
CA HIS A 259 -7.70 9.67 2.23
C HIS A 259 -6.53 9.58 1.27
N MET A 260 -6.47 8.49 0.51
CA MET A 260 -5.43 8.23 -0.48
C MET A 260 -6.00 8.33 -1.89
N LYS A 261 -5.56 9.33 -2.64
CA LYS A 261 -5.93 9.54 -4.04
C LYS A 261 -4.77 9.16 -4.96
N GLY A 262 -5.08 8.37 -5.98
CA GLY A 262 -4.11 7.98 -7.00
C GLY A 262 -4.75 7.50 -8.28
N PRO A 263 -3.95 7.39 -9.36
CA PRO A 263 -4.41 6.89 -10.64
C PRO A 263 -4.64 5.37 -10.59
N VAL A 264 -5.47 4.92 -11.52
CA VAL A 264 -5.60 3.51 -11.91
C VAL A 264 -5.45 3.41 -13.42
N SER A 265 -4.95 2.28 -13.91
CA SER A 265 -4.83 2.02 -15.35
C SER A 265 -6.20 1.77 -15.99
N ASP A 266 -6.24 1.75 -17.30
CA ASP A 266 -7.39 1.23 -18.03
C ASP A 266 -7.59 -0.26 -17.74
N ILE A 267 -8.86 -0.70 -17.79
CA ILE A 267 -9.25 -2.09 -17.60
C ILE A 267 -8.89 -2.89 -18.84
N ARG A 268 -8.09 -3.94 -18.67
CA ARG A 268 -7.75 -4.88 -19.74
C ARG A 268 -8.36 -6.25 -19.45
N ASN A 269 -9.26 -6.69 -20.31
CA ASN A 269 -9.81 -8.05 -20.23
C ASN A 269 -8.74 -9.07 -20.62
N ILE A 270 -8.65 -10.17 -19.88
CA ILE A 270 -7.74 -11.30 -20.13
C ILE A 270 -8.47 -12.63 -19.93
N GLU A 271 -7.93 -13.67 -20.53
CA GLU A 271 -8.37 -15.06 -20.29
C GLU A 271 -7.21 -15.87 -19.71
N ILE A 272 -7.49 -16.62 -18.66
CA ILE A 272 -6.50 -17.45 -17.95
C ILE A 272 -6.85 -18.92 -18.20
N ASN A 273 -5.97 -19.62 -18.91
CA ASN A 273 -6.09 -21.06 -19.14
C ASN A 273 -5.18 -21.81 -18.17
N ILE A 274 -5.76 -22.44 -17.15
CA ILE A 274 -5.04 -23.11 -16.06
C ILE A 274 -5.67 -24.43 -15.65
#